data_46709e977be2ad05d14543ae9be38456
#
_entry.id   46709e977be2ad05d14543ae9be38456
#
_cell.length_a   1.000
_cell.length_b   1.000
_cell.length_c   1.000
_cell.angle_alpha   90.00
_cell.angle_beta   90.00
_cell.angle_gamma   90.00
#
_symmetry.space_group_name_H-M   'P 1'
#
loop_
_entity.id
_entity.type
_entity.pdbx_description
1 polymer ?
#
loop_
_entity_poly.entity_id
_entity_poly.type
_entity_poly.pdbx_seq_one_letter_code
_entity_poly.pdbx_strand_id
1 'polypeptide(L)'
;SKPGSAALPFFGVKPVVLRSRTSGDEPAVEADVNEKGELCLASAWPGIMRTLYGEPERHQNGYYTQQPGYFFTGDGAYKDEDGYFWITGRIDDVVNISGHRLGTVEIEDALLSHPAIVEAAVVGYPHKVKGEDLYAFVILDKNSKESEEDIRKELKAVVRSDIGPIAVPGKIQFVREMPKNRSGKVVRRILRKIASNEIDEIGDSMINILAEPGVVDEIAQNRIGDK
;
A
#
# COMPACT_ATOMS: atom_id res chain seq x y z
N SER A 1 -8.21 -17.97 -16.57
CA SER A 1 -7.82 -16.87 -15.68
C SER A 1 -6.42 -16.40 -16.03
N LYS A 2 -6.12 -15.11 -15.82
CA LYS A 2 -4.78 -14.54 -15.99
C LYS A 2 -4.11 -14.50 -14.62
N PRO A 3 -2.92 -15.14 -14.42
CA PRO A 3 -2.19 -15.08 -13.17
C PRO A 3 -1.91 -13.61 -12.75
N GLY A 4 -2.07 -13.30 -11.45
CA GLY A 4 -1.89 -11.94 -10.93
C GLY A 4 -3.12 -11.04 -11.04
N SER A 5 -4.13 -11.38 -11.88
CA SER A 5 -5.37 -10.61 -11.94
C SER A 5 -6.35 -11.00 -10.83
N ALA A 6 -7.25 -10.08 -10.46
CA ALA A 6 -8.41 -10.38 -9.63
C ALA A 6 -9.52 -11.13 -10.39
N ALA A 7 -9.25 -11.53 -11.63
CA ALA A 7 -10.14 -12.22 -12.56
C ALA A 7 -11.35 -11.38 -13.01
N LEU A 8 -12.42 -12.08 -13.45
CA LEU A 8 -13.69 -11.45 -13.85
C LEU A 8 -14.59 -11.26 -12.63
N PRO A 9 -15.49 -10.28 -12.66
CA PRO A 9 -16.40 -10.02 -11.55
C PRO A 9 -17.29 -11.23 -11.22
N PHE A 10 -17.57 -11.41 -9.93
CA PHE A 10 -18.56 -12.37 -9.49
C PHE A 10 -19.97 -11.93 -9.90
N PHE A 11 -20.86 -12.88 -10.14
CA PHE A 11 -22.25 -12.62 -10.55
C PHE A 11 -22.97 -11.68 -9.58
N GLY A 12 -23.60 -10.63 -10.14
CA GLY A 12 -24.33 -9.62 -9.36
C GLY A 12 -23.45 -8.51 -8.75
N VAL A 13 -22.12 -8.59 -8.85
CA VAL A 13 -21.21 -7.52 -8.47
C VAL A 13 -20.75 -6.78 -9.71
N LYS A 14 -20.85 -5.46 -9.71
CA LYS A 14 -20.48 -4.60 -10.85
C LYS A 14 -19.31 -3.68 -10.48
N PRO A 15 -18.05 -4.16 -10.53
CA PRO A 15 -16.89 -3.31 -10.36
C PRO A 15 -16.72 -2.39 -11.57
N VAL A 16 -16.23 -1.20 -11.31
CA VAL A 16 -15.83 -0.21 -12.32
C VAL A 16 -14.51 0.43 -11.86
N VAL A 17 -13.71 0.86 -12.81
CA VAL A 17 -12.52 1.68 -12.54
C VAL A 17 -12.86 3.11 -12.91
N LEU A 18 -12.78 4.02 -11.96
CA LEU A 18 -13.11 5.43 -12.16
C LEU A 18 -11.82 6.27 -12.13
N ARG A 19 -11.77 7.31 -12.94
CA ARG A 19 -10.72 8.33 -12.83
C ARG A 19 -10.81 9.04 -11.49
N SER A 20 -9.66 9.36 -10.90
CA SER A 20 -9.61 10.18 -9.68
C SER A 20 -10.19 11.56 -9.95
N ARG A 21 -11.04 12.04 -9.06
CA ARG A 21 -11.64 13.38 -9.15
C ARG A 21 -10.73 14.42 -8.53
N THR A 22 -10.62 15.57 -9.15
CA THR A 22 -9.86 16.72 -8.63
C THR A 22 -10.73 17.67 -7.79
N SER A 23 -12.05 17.64 -8.03
CA SER A 23 -13.02 18.38 -7.22
C SER A 23 -14.29 17.56 -6.96
N GLY A 24 -15.02 17.92 -5.89
CA GLY A 24 -16.26 17.22 -5.50
C GLY A 24 -17.40 17.31 -6.52
N ASP A 25 -17.39 18.32 -7.39
CA ASP A 25 -18.46 18.60 -8.36
C ASP A 25 -18.25 17.93 -9.72
N GLU A 26 -17.09 17.31 -9.96
CA GLU A 26 -16.83 16.61 -11.21
C GLU A 26 -17.68 15.33 -11.30
N PRO A 27 -18.24 15.01 -12.50
CA PRO A 27 -18.91 13.72 -12.68
C PRO A 27 -17.91 12.56 -12.58
N ALA A 28 -18.38 11.41 -12.11
CA ALA A 28 -17.59 10.18 -12.16
C ALA A 28 -17.39 9.76 -13.62
N VAL A 29 -16.15 9.53 -14.03
CA VAL A 29 -15.75 9.12 -15.38
C VAL A 29 -15.07 7.76 -15.30
N GLU A 30 -15.57 6.79 -16.06
CA GLU A 30 -14.93 5.48 -16.16
C GLU A 30 -13.58 5.60 -16.89
N ALA A 31 -12.56 4.94 -16.35
CA ALA A 31 -11.24 4.89 -16.95
C ALA A 31 -11.26 4.05 -18.25
N ASP A 32 -10.40 4.40 -19.18
CA ASP A 32 -10.22 3.63 -20.41
C ASP A 32 -9.58 2.25 -20.12
N VAL A 33 -9.63 1.37 -21.11
CA VAL A 33 -8.95 0.06 -21.03
C VAL A 33 -7.47 0.25 -20.76
N ASN A 34 -6.94 -0.50 -19.78
CA ASN A 34 -5.55 -0.39 -19.28
C ASN A 34 -5.20 0.94 -18.59
N GLU A 35 -6.16 1.85 -18.42
CA GLU A 35 -5.96 3.06 -17.63
C GLU A 35 -6.12 2.75 -16.14
N LYS A 36 -5.14 3.16 -15.32
CA LYS A 36 -5.19 3.04 -13.85
C LYS A 36 -6.17 4.07 -13.26
N GLY A 37 -6.99 3.62 -12.31
CA GLY A 37 -7.95 4.46 -11.63
C GLY A 37 -8.35 3.90 -10.28
N GLU A 38 -9.47 4.37 -9.74
CA GLU A 38 -10.04 3.99 -8.46
C GLU A 38 -11.05 2.85 -8.63
N LEU A 39 -10.83 1.73 -7.94
CA LEU A 39 -11.79 0.62 -7.98
C LEU A 39 -13.02 0.98 -7.17
N CYS A 40 -14.15 0.96 -7.84
CA CYS A 40 -15.46 1.22 -7.24
C CYS A 40 -16.44 0.11 -7.59
N LEU A 41 -17.56 0.03 -6.84
CA LEU A 41 -18.68 -0.85 -7.16
C LEU A 41 -19.90 -0.01 -7.52
N ALA A 42 -20.42 -0.22 -8.73
CA ALA A 42 -21.47 0.62 -9.33
C ALA A 42 -22.89 0.23 -8.88
N SER A 43 -23.05 -0.91 -8.22
CA SER A 43 -24.36 -1.35 -7.75
C SER A 43 -24.25 -2.04 -6.38
N ALA A 44 -25.27 -1.87 -5.56
CA ALA A 44 -25.41 -2.64 -4.34
C ALA A 44 -25.73 -4.10 -4.67
N TRP A 45 -25.18 -5.01 -3.87
CA TRP A 45 -25.52 -6.45 -3.89
C TRP A 45 -25.94 -6.88 -2.47
N PRO A 46 -26.56 -8.05 -2.28
CA PRO A 46 -27.08 -8.45 -0.97
C PRO A 46 -26.06 -8.48 0.17
N GLY A 47 -24.78 -8.71 -0.14
CA GLY A 47 -23.68 -8.77 0.83
C GLY A 47 -22.98 -7.44 1.09
N ILE A 48 -23.43 -6.32 0.46
CA ILE A 48 -22.80 -5.02 0.71
C ILE A 48 -23.00 -4.58 2.17
N MET A 49 -21.98 -3.98 2.73
CA MET A 49 -22.02 -3.39 4.06
C MET A 49 -23.08 -2.27 4.10
N ARG A 50 -23.98 -2.32 5.09
CA ARG A 50 -25.07 -1.33 5.24
C ARG A 50 -24.66 -0.13 6.09
N THR A 51 -23.83 -0.35 7.09
CA THR A 51 -23.31 0.69 7.97
C THR A 51 -22.14 0.14 8.81
N LEU A 52 -21.42 1.02 9.51
CA LEU A 52 -20.49 0.67 10.58
C LEU A 52 -21.22 0.80 11.92
N TYR A 53 -21.09 -0.19 12.80
CA TYR A 53 -21.74 -0.16 14.12
C TYR A 53 -21.26 1.05 14.93
N GLY A 54 -22.22 1.89 15.33
CA GLY A 54 -21.95 3.11 16.08
C GLY A 54 -21.32 4.27 15.29
N GLU A 55 -20.94 4.07 13.99
CA GLU A 55 -20.22 5.06 13.20
C GLU A 55 -20.82 5.25 11.78
N PRO A 56 -22.10 5.63 11.64
CA PRO A 56 -22.73 5.76 10.32
C PRO A 56 -22.11 6.85 9.45
N GLU A 57 -21.65 7.95 10.05
CA GLU A 57 -20.96 9.03 9.33
C GLU A 57 -19.62 8.57 8.74
N ARG A 58 -18.88 7.77 9.49
CA ARG A 58 -17.63 7.17 8.99
C ARG A 58 -17.90 6.21 7.82
N HIS A 59 -19.00 5.47 7.85
CA HIS A 59 -19.43 4.65 6.73
C HIS A 59 -19.69 5.51 5.49
N GLN A 60 -20.47 6.58 5.62
CA GLN A 60 -20.77 7.48 4.51
C GLN A 60 -19.51 8.15 3.97
N ASN A 61 -18.69 8.72 4.85
CA ASN A 61 -17.51 9.47 4.45
C ASN A 61 -16.40 8.58 3.87
N GLY A 62 -16.24 7.38 4.40
CA GLY A 62 -15.18 6.47 3.97
C GLY A 62 -15.46 5.74 2.66
N TYR A 63 -16.73 5.53 2.31
CA TYR A 63 -17.09 4.65 1.20
C TYR A 63 -17.93 5.29 0.09
N TYR A 64 -18.53 6.48 0.32
CA TYR A 64 -19.45 7.09 -0.65
C TYR A 64 -19.18 8.55 -0.99
N THR A 65 -18.25 9.21 -0.28
CA THR A 65 -17.94 10.62 -0.50
C THR A 65 -16.93 10.82 -1.64
N GLN A 66 -15.96 9.93 -1.77
CA GLN A 66 -14.90 10.04 -2.79
C GLN A 66 -15.46 9.94 -4.22
N GLN A 67 -16.35 8.98 -4.45
CA GLN A 67 -17.02 8.76 -5.73
C GLN A 67 -18.55 8.67 -5.50
N PRO A 68 -19.27 9.81 -5.49
CA PRO A 68 -20.72 9.82 -5.23
C PRO A 68 -21.49 8.91 -6.15
N GLY A 69 -22.38 8.10 -5.58
CA GLY A 69 -23.16 7.09 -6.30
C GLY A 69 -22.48 5.73 -6.47
N TYR A 70 -21.23 5.59 -6.03
CA TYR A 70 -20.47 4.35 -6.07
C TYR A 70 -19.95 3.98 -4.68
N PHE A 71 -19.80 2.68 -4.45
CA PHE A 71 -19.06 2.21 -3.27
C PHE A 71 -17.55 2.25 -3.60
N PHE A 72 -16.82 3.11 -2.92
CA PHE A 72 -15.37 3.29 -3.05
C PHE A 72 -14.62 2.24 -2.21
N THR A 73 -13.77 1.42 -2.85
CA THR A 73 -13.05 0.34 -2.15
C THR A 73 -11.78 0.81 -1.45
N GLY A 74 -11.22 1.93 -1.89
CA GLY A 74 -9.91 2.44 -1.47
C GLY A 74 -8.75 1.75 -2.18
N ASP A 75 -9.01 0.93 -3.19
CA ASP A 75 -8.00 0.26 -3.99
C ASP A 75 -7.87 0.91 -5.37
N GLY A 76 -6.66 0.96 -5.89
CA GLY A 76 -6.37 1.27 -7.27
C GLY A 76 -6.48 0.03 -8.15
N ALA A 77 -6.94 0.19 -9.37
CA ALA A 77 -7.03 -0.90 -10.34
C ALA A 77 -6.99 -0.39 -11.79
N TYR A 78 -6.85 -1.31 -12.71
CA TYR A 78 -7.21 -1.11 -14.13
C TYR A 78 -7.98 -2.33 -14.64
N LYS A 79 -8.69 -2.15 -15.75
CA LYS A 79 -9.40 -3.22 -16.45
C LYS A 79 -8.71 -3.44 -17.79
N ASP A 80 -8.33 -4.68 -18.10
CA ASP A 80 -7.70 -5.00 -19.38
C ASP A 80 -8.71 -5.21 -20.51
N GLU A 81 -8.21 -5.46 -21.73
CA GLU A 81 -8.97 -5.65 -22.96
C GLU A 81 -9.95 -6.83 -22.87
N ASP A 82 -9.61 -7.86 -22.10
CA ASP A 82 -10.47 -9.05 -21.89
C ASP A 82 -11.44 -8.88 -20.71
N GLY A 83 -11.44 -7.69 -20.06
CA GLY A 83 -12.31 -7.35 -18.94
C GLY A 83 -11.84 -7.85 -17.57
N TYR A 84 -10.59 -8.35 -17.46
CA TYR A 84 -10.01 -8.74 -16.18
C TYR A 84 -9.59 -7.50 -15.38
N PHE A 85 -9.81 -7.55 -14.07
CA PHE A 85 -9.40 -6.50 -13.17
C PHE A 85 -8.03 -6.80 -12.57
N TRP A 86 -7.18 -5.79 -12.53
CA TRP A 86 -5.82 -5.85 -11.98
C TRP A 86 -5.71 -4.83 -10.85
N ILE A 87 -5.45 -5.31 -9.64
CA ILE A 87 -5.33 -4.45 -8.45
C ILE A 87 -3.91 -3.89 -8.42
N THR A 88 -3.78 -2.57 -8.31
CA THR A 88 -2.48 -1.87 -8.29
C THR A 88 -2.04 -1.46 -6.89
N GLY A 89 -2.82 -1.79 -5.88
CA GLY A 89 -2.55 -1.49 -4.47
C GLY A 89 -3.59 -0.56 -3.86
N ARG A 90 -3.31 -0.11 -2.64
CA ARG A 90 -4.18 0.86 -1.94
C ARG A 90 -3.93 2.27 -2.46
N ILE A 91 -4.98 3.07 -2.57
CA ILE A 91 -4.86 4.49 -2.97
C ILE A 91 -4.17 5.32 -1.88
N ASP A 92 -4.40 4.97 -0.61
CA ASP A 92 -3.80 5.60 0.55
C ASP A 92 -2.32 5.19 0.80
N ASP A 93 -1.83 4.16 0.11
CA ASP A 93 -0.43 3.74 0.13
C ASP A 93 0.40 4.33 -1.05
N VAL A 94 -0.19 5.20 -1.87
CA VAL A 94 0.55 5.92 -2.91
C VAL A 94 1.39 7.02 -2.29
N VAL A 95 2.68 7.07 -2.64
CA VAL A 95 3.64 8.06 -2.13
C VAL A 95 3.93 9.10 -3.21
N ASN A 96 3.99 10.38 -2.82
CA ASN A 96 4.27 11.49 -3.74
C ASN A 96 5.72 11.95 -3.58
N ILE A 97 6.58 11.53 -4.50
CA ILE A 97 8.00 11.89 -4.49
C ILE A 97 8.29 12.88 -5.61
N SER A 98 8.65 14.10 -5.25
CA SER A 98 8.97 15.16 -6.22
C SER A 98 7.91 15.32 -7.33
N GLY A 99 6.61 15.18 -6.96
CA GLY A 99 5.49 15.30 -7.88
C GLY A 99 5.09 14.01 -8.62
N HIS A 100 5.83 12.92 -8.44
CA HIS A 100 5.48 11.62 -9.02
C HIS A 100 4.72 10.77 -8.00
N ARG A 101 3.61 10.17 -8.45
CA ARG A 101 2.81 9.24 -7.65
C ARG A 101 3.30 7.81 -7.88
N LEU A 102 3.82 7.19 -6.82
CA LEU A 102 4.36 5.83 -6.85
C LEU A 102 3.54 4.90 -5.97
N GLY A 103 3.09 3.77 -6.51
CA GLY A 103 2.49 2.70 -5.75
C GLY A 103 3.55 1.93 -4.96
N THR A 104 3.31 1.69 -3.67
CA THR A 104 4.28 0.95 -2.84
C THR A 104 4.37 -0.52 -3.23
N VAL A 105 3.30 -1.10 -3.76
CA VAL A 105 3.23 -2.53 -4.14
C VAL A 105 4.24 -2.87 -5.26
N GLU A 106 4.36 -2.02 -6.28
CA GLU A 106 5.32 -2.24 -7.38
C GLU A 106 6.78 -2.27 -6.86
N ILE A 107 7.06 -1.45 -5.84
CA ILE A 107 8.38 -1.40 -5.20
C ILE A 107 8.61 -2.62 -4.30
N GLU A 108 7.58 -3.04 -3.56
CA GLU A 108 7.61 -4.27 -2.75
C GLU A 108 7.87 -5.50 -3.63
N ASP A 109 7.20 -5.60 -4.78
CA ASP A 109 7.39 -6.69 -5.75
C ASP A 109 8.82 -6.71 -6.31
N ALA A 110 9.37 -5.53 -6.64
CA ALA A 110 10.76 -5.42 -7.07
C ALA A 110 11.75 -5.87 -5.97
N LEU A 111 11.51 -5.48 -4.72
CA LEU A 111 12.34 -5.93 -3.58
C LEU A 111 12.22 -7.44 -3.35
N LEU A 112 11.03 -8.01 -3.50
CA LEU A 112 10.75 -9.45 -3.34
C LEU A 112 11.34 -10.30 -4.48
N SER A 113 11.71 -9.72 -5.63
CA SER A 113 12.40 -10.44 -6.70
C SER A 113 13.82 -10.87 -6.30
N HIS A 114 14.39 -10.23 -5.28
CA HIS A 114 15.71 -10.58 -4.76
C HIS A 114 15.64 -11.87 -3.91
N PRO A 115 16.48 -12.90 -4.18
CA PRO A 115 16.36 -14.22 -3.57
C PRO A 115 16.59 -14.23 -2.04
N ALA A 116 17.29 -13.24 -1.51
CA ALA A 116 17.51 -13.11 -0.06
C ALA A 116 16.34 -12.46 0.69
N ILE A 117 15.28 -12.00 0.02
CA ILE A 117 14.15 -11.31 0.65
C ILE A 117 12.93 -12.22 0.74
N VAL A 118 12.40 -12.37 1.95
CA VAL A 118 11.21 -13.18 2.23
C VAL A 118 9.95 -12.32 2.26
N GLU A 119 10.05 -11.10 2.79
CA GLU A 119 8.94 -10.18 2.92
C GLU A 119 9.43 -8.73 2.83
N ALA A 120 8.64 -7.87 2.18
CA ALA A 120 8.92 -6.45 2.07
C ALA A 120 7.66 -5.64 2.34
N ALA A 121 7.80 -4.49 2.99
CA ALA A 121 6.76 -3.50 3.15
C ALA A 121 7.35 -2.10 2.95
N VAL A 122 6.73 -1.30 2.10
CA VAL A 122 7.19 0.05 1.77
C VAL A 122 6.16 1.07 2.20
N VAL A 123 6.62 2.15 2.82
CA VAL A 123 5.80 3.28 3.23
C VAL A 123 6.46 4.60 2.87
N GLY A 124 5.64 5.64 2.66
CA GLY A 124 6.12 7.01 2.57
C GLY A 124 6.44 7.58 3.94
N TYR A 125 7.45 8.45 4.00
CA TYR A 125 7.74 9.27 5.17
C TYR A 125 8.10 10.71 4.73
N PRO A 126 7.86 11.74 5.57
CA PRO A 126 8.17 13.13 5.24
C PRO A 126 9.65 13.35 4.93
N HIS A 127 9.93 14.05 3.83
CA HIS A 127 11.30 14.40 3.42
C HIS A 127 11.40 15.89 3.08
N LYS A 128 12.39 16.59 3.63
CA LYS A 128 12.53 18.06 3.56
C LYS A 128 12.59 18.63 2.13
N VAL A 129 13.12 17.87 1.16
CA VAL A 129 13.34 18.37 -0.21
C VAL A 129 12.34 17.73 -1.19
N LYS A 130 12.03 16.44 -1.04
CA LYS A 130 11.21 15.68 -1.98
C LYS A 130 9.72 15.72 -1.66
N GLY A 131 9.32 16.31 -0.53
CA GLY A 131 8.00 16.19 0.07
C GLY A 131 7.88 14.87 0.85
N GLU A 132 7.93 13.74 0.16
CA GLU A 132 8.01 12.41 0.74
C GLU A 132 9.20 11.64 0.16
N ASP A 133 9.67 10.62 0.89
CA ASP A 133 10.61 9.62 0.40
C ASP A 133 10.15 8.23 0.86
N LEU A 134 10.76 7.18 0.33
CA LEU A 134 10.39 5.79 0.59
C LEU A 134 11.24 5.19 1.71
N TYR A 135 10.56 4.52 2.63
CA TYR A 135 11.14 3.70 3.68
C TYR A 135 10.71 2.25 3.47
N ALA A 136 11.66 1.37 3.18
CA ALA A 136 11.43 -0.05 3.02
C ALA A 136 11.82 -0.81 4.28
N PHE A 137 10.92 -1.65 4.77
CA PHE A 137 11.17 -2.65 5.79
C PHE A 137 11.25 -4.01 5.10
N VAL A 138 12.30 -4.77 5.34
CA VAL A 138 12.54 -6.05 4.65
C VAL A 138 12.94 -7.14 5.63
N ILE A 139 12.45 -8.35 5.39
CA ILE A 139 12.82 -9.56 6.14
C ILE A 139 13.75 -10.38 5.26
N LEU A 140 14.94 -10.68 5.79
CA LEU A 140 15.92 -11.53 5.12
C LEU A 140 15.61 -13.03 5.28
N ASP A 141 15.95 -13.81 4.28
CA ASP A 141 16.03 -15.27 4.44
C ASP A 141 17.13 -15.60 5.48
N LYS A 142 16.76 -16.44 6.44
CA LYS A 142 17.65 -16.88 7.52
C LYS A 142 18.90 -17.62 7.02
N ASN A 143 18.85 -18.15 5.79
CA ASN A 143 19.96 -18.86 5.16
C ASN A 143 20.87 -17.93 4.32
N SER A 144 20.51 -16.67 4.15
CA SER A 144 21.37 -15.71 3.46
C SER A 144 22.71 -15.54 4.19
N LYS A 145 23.79 -15.61 3.41
CA LYS A 145 25.16 -15.48 3.91
C LYS A 145 25.79 -14.13 3.56
N GLU A 146 25.07 -13.34 2.78
CA GLU A 146 25.51 -12.02 2.33
C GLU A 146 25.37 -10.98 3.44
N SER A 147 26.21 -9.95 3.37
CA SER A 147 26.11 -8.85 4.35
C SER A 147 24.88 -8.00 4.06
N GLU A 148 24.26 -7.46 5.13
CA GLU A 148 23.14 -6.51 4.98
C GLU A 148 23.50 -5.31 4.09
N GLU A 149 24.74 -4.87 4.11
CA GLU A 149 25.21 -3.73 3.32
C GLU A 149 25.25 -4.05 1.82
N ASP A 150 25.65 -5.26 1.45
CA ASP A 150 25.69 -5.70 0.05
C ASP A 150 24.27 -5.94 -0.47
N ILE A 151 23.43 -6.65 0.30
CA ILE A 151 22.01 -6.82 -0.03
C ILE A 151 21.31 -5.46 -0.19
N ARG A 152 21.58 -4.49 0.67
CA ARG A 152 21.00 -3.14 0.55
C ARG A 152 21.38 -2.44 -0.77
N LYS A 153 22.63 -2.62 -1.23
CA LYS A 153 23.05 -2.09 -2.53
C LYS A 153 22.36 -2.78 -3.69
N GLU A 154 22.24 -4.10 -3.63
CA GLU A 154 21.56 -4.92 -4.65
C GLU A 154 20.08 -4.59 -4.73
N LEU A 155 19.38 -4.48 -3.60
CA LEU A 155 17.97 -4.06 -3.55
C LEU A 155 17.75 -2.70 -4.21
N LYS A 156 18.64 -1.72 -3.95
CA LYS A 156 18.56 -0.41 -4.60
C LYS A 156 18.82 -0.50 -6.10
N ALA A 157 19.70 -1.40 -6.54
CA ALA A 157 19.98 -1.61 -7.97
C ALA A 157 18.79 -2.27 -8.67
N VAL A 158 18.15 -3.26 -8.05
CA VAL A 158 16.95 -3.93 -8.59
C VAL A 158 15.81 -2.91 -8.77
N VAL A 159 15.46 -2.16 -7.73
CA VAL A 159 14.38 -1.16 -7.84
C VAL A 159 14.71 -0.10 -8.90
N ARG A 160 15.98 0.31 -9.00
CA ARG A 160 16.42 1.27 -10.04
C ARG A 160 16.27 0.72 -11.45
N SER A 161 16.57 -0.56 -11.64
CA SER A 161 16.46 -1.25 -12.95
C SER A 161 15.00 -1.45 -13.34
N ASP A 162 14.17 -1.94 -12.43
CA ASP A 162 12.83 -2.44 -12.74
C ASP A 162 11.79 -1.32 -12.80
N ILE A 163 11.95 -0.27 -11.97
CA ILE A 163 10.98 0.83 -11.87
C ILE A 163 11.62 2.16 -12.27
N GLY A 164 12.82 2.44 -11.77
CA GLY A 164 13.53 3.68 -12.05
C GLY A 164 14.12 4.36 -10.82
N PRO A 165 14.98 5.38 -11.04
CA PRO A 165 15.76 6.00 -9.97
C PRO A 165 14.92 6.72 -8.91
N ILE A 166 13.73 7.20 -9.27
CA ILE A 166 12.82 7.92 -8.34
C ILE A 166 12.17 6.99 -7.32
N ALA A 167 12.00 5.71 -7.66
CA ALA A 167 11.39 4.70 -6.80
C ALA A 167 12.39 4.05 -5.81
N VAL A 168 13.68 4.38 -5.90
CA VAL A 168 14.70 3.79 -5.02
C VAL A 168 14.49 4.27 -3.59
N PRO A 169 14.23 3.35 -2.62
CA PRO A 169 14.02 3.73 -1.24
C PRO A 169 15.23 4.48 -0.65
N GLY A 170 14.97 5.62 0.00
CA GLY A 170 15.97 6.37 0.73
C GLY A 170 16.52 5.58 1.91
N LYS A 171 15.64 4.82 2.57
CA LYS A 171 15.98 3.97 3.72
C LYS A 171 15.50 2.55 3.51
N ILE A 172 16.35 1.56 3.83
CA ILE A 172 16.03 0.12 3.83
C ILE A 172 16.46 -0.43 5.19
N GLN A 173 15.49 -0.78 6.01
CA GLN A 173 15.71 -1.37 7.34
C GLN A 173 15.42 -2.88 7.29
N PHE A 174 16.38 -3.66 7.74
CA PHE A 174 16.18 -5.08 7.98
C PHE A 174 15.47 -5.29 9.30
N VAL A 175 14.41 -6.09 9.29
CA VAL A 175 13.59 -6.40 10.46
C VAL A 175 13.42 -7.91 10.57
N ARG A 176 13.20 -8.42 11.78
CA ARG A 176 12.97 -9.85 11.99
C ARG A 176 11.53 -10.25 11.67
N GLU A 177 10.61 -9.35 11.92
CA GLU A 177 9.19 -9.57 11.74
C GLU A 177 8.47 -8.25 11.40
N MET A 178 7.36 -8.33 10.65
CA MET A 178 6.49 -7.18 10.38
C MET A 178 5.39 -7.06 11.43
N PRO A 179 4.91 -5.84 11.75
CA PRO A 179 3.75 -5.65 12.61
C PRO A 179 2.49 -6.12 11.89
N LYS A 180 2.05 -7.34 12.15
CA LYS A 180 0.89 -7.97 11.52
C LYS A 180 -0.30 -8.02 12.46
N ASN A 181 -1.49 -7.83 11.91
CA ASN A 181 -2.71 -8.10 12.64
C ASN A 181 -2.95 -9.62 12.76
N ARG A 182 -3.99 -10.01 13.52
CA ARG A 182 -4.34 -11.43 13.72
C ARG A 182 -4.74 -12.17 12.44
N SER A 183 -5.06 -11.46 11.36
CA SER A 183 -5.33 -12.07 10.05
C SER A 183 -4.07 -12.18 9.16
N GLY A 184 -2.88 -11.83 9.68
CA GLY A 184 -1.61 -11.92 8.96
C GLY A 184 -1.30 -10.72 8.06
N LYS A 185 -2.15 -9.67 8.05
CA LYS A 185 -1.90 -8.47 7.23
C LYS A 185 -0.97 -7.50 7.94
N VAL A 186 0.04 -7.01 7.23
CA VAL A 186 0.94 -5.95 7.71
C VAL A 186 0.15 -4.68 8.01
N VAL A 187 0.36 -4.11 9.19
CA VAL A 187 -0.28 -2.87 9.62
C VAL A 187 0.60 -1.68 9.20
N ARG A 188 0.52 -1.29 7.92
CA ARG A 188 1.37 -0.24 7.32
C ARG A 188 1.33 1.09 8.05
N ARG A 189 0.20 1.44 8.67
CA ARG A 189 0.10 2.69 9.44
C ARG A 189 1.08 2.75 10.62
N ILE A 190 1.40 1.61 11.24
CA ILE A 190 2.44 1.53 12.30
C ILE A 190 3.81 1.75 11.68
N LEU A 191 4.13 1.09 10.58
CA LEU A 191 5.39 1.26 9.87
C LEU A 191 5.58 2.72 9.41
N ARG A 192 4.50 3.37 8.94
CA ARG A 192 4.53 4.78 8.56
C ARG A 192 4.84 5.70 9.75
N LYS A 193 4.22 5.46 10.92
CA LYS A 193 4.52 6.20 12.15
C LYS A 193 5.97 6.03 12.59
N ILE A 194 6.50 4.81 12.52
CA ILE A 194 7.91 4.53 12.81
C ILE A 194 8.82 5.27 11.80
N ALA A 195 8.55 5.13 10.50
CA ALA A 195 9.35 5.77 9.45
C ALA A 195 9.39 7.31 9.62
N SER A 196 8.26 7.93 9.97
CA SER A 196 8.11 9.37 10.22
C SER A 196 8.65 9.84 11.56
N ASN A 197 9.13 8.93 12.43
CA ASN A 197 9.55 9.24 13.82
C ASN A 197 8.41 9.76 14.71
N GLU A 198 7.20 9.27 14.48
CA GLU A 198 5.98 9.61 15.22
C GLU A 198 5.58 8.44 16.14
N ILE A 199 6.56 7.84 16.83
CA ILE A 199 6.37 6.61 17.63
C ILE A 199 5.39 6.86 18.78
N ASP A 200 5.45 8.03 19.41
CA ASP A 200 4.57 8.42 20.50
C ASP A 200 3.08 8.51 20.10
N GLU A 201 2.81 8.56 18.79
CA GLU A 201 1.44 8.56 18.25
C GLU A 201 0.90 7.14 17.98
N ILE A 202 1.70 6.10 18.25
CA ILE A 202 1.25 4.71 18.17
C ILE A 202 0.48 4.37 19.47
N GLY A 203 -0.82 4.64 19.45
CA GLY A 203 -1.68 4.39 20.61
C GLY A 203 -2.06 2.90 20.78
N ASP A 204 -2.54 2.56 21.97
CA ASP A 204 -2.95 1.20 22.36
C ASP A 204 -3.93 0.56 21.36
N SER A 205 -4.82 1.34 20.75
CA SER A 205 -5.77 0.84 19.74
C SER A 205 -5.10 0.28 18.49
N MET A 206 -3.90 0.78 18.13
CA MET A 206 -3.10 0.25 17.03
C MET A 206 -2.29 -0.99 17.45
N ILE A 207 -1.84 -1.03 18.69
CA ILE A 207 -1.04 -2.14 19.23
C ILE A 207 -1.93 -3.35 19.51
N ASN A 208 -3.14 -3.14 20.06
CA ASN A 208 -4.06 -4.21 20.45
C ASN A 208 -4.60 -5.06 19.29
N ILE A 209 -4.49 -4.58 18.05
CA ILE A 209 -4.87 -5.37 16.85
C ILE A 209 -3.75 -6.30 16.37
N LEU A 210 -2.52 -6.12 16.86
CA LEU A 210 -1.37 -6.92 16.44
C LEU A 210 -1.41 -8.33 17.04
N ALA A 211 -0.86 -9.26 16.29
CA ALA A 211 -0.59 -10.61 16.78
C ALA A 211 0.57 -10.61 17.80
N GLU A 212 1.64 -9.86 17.49
CA GLU A 212 2.86 -9.73 18.29
C GLU A 212 3.15 -8.23 18.56
N PRO A 213 2.68 -7.66 19.67
CA PRO A 213 2.87 -6.24 19.97
C PRO A 213 4.34 -5.80 20.11
N GLY A 214 5.21 -6.67 20.66
CA GLY A 214 6.62 -6.35 20.93
C GLY A 214 7.48 -6.05 19.70
N VAL A 215 7.00 -6.43 18.50
CA VAL A 215 7.67 -6.14 17.22
C VAL A 215 7.79 -4.64 16.97
N VAL A 216 6.84 -3.84 17.45
CA VAL A 216 6.84 -2.38 17.25
C VAL A 216 8.05 -1.73 17.91
N ASP A 217 8.34 -2.11 19.15
CA ASP A 217 9.46 -1.57 19.91
C ASP A 217 10.81 -1.93 19.27
N GLU A 218 10.94 -3.18 18.79
CA GLU A 218 12.17 -3.63 18.13
C GLU A 218 12.43 -2.84 16.83
N ILE A 219 11.40 -2.65 16.00
CA ILE A 219 11.51 -1.89 14.75
C ILE A 219 11.83 -0.42 15.05
N ALA A 220 11.17 0.17 16.05
CA ALA A 220 11.33 1.57 16.42
C ALA A 220 12.75 1.85 16.97
N GLN A 221 13.30 0.97 17.82
CA GLN A 221 14.65 1.10 18.38
C GLN A 221 15.74 1.05 17.30
N ASN A 222 15.52 0.29 16.23
CA ASN A 222 16.45 0.13 15.11
C ASN A 222 16.13 1.04 13.92
N ARG A 223 15.28 2.05 14.12
CA ARG A 223 14.91 3.00 13.07
C ARG A 223 16.12 3.70 12.48
N ILE A 224 16.17 3.78 11.15
CA ILE A 224 17.21 4.54 10.45
C ILE A 224 16.88 6.02 10.53
N GLY A 225 17.71 6.79 11.27
CA GLY A 225 17.59 8.24 11.41
C GLY A 225 17.81 9.00 10.09
N ASP A 226 17.49 10.28 10.10
CA ASP A 226 17.87 11.20 9.02
C ASP A 226 19.35 11.55 9.21
N LYS A 227 20.12 11.47 8.10
CA LYS A 227 21.52 11.92 8.07
C LYS A 227 21.57 13.42 7.83
#